data_3824bd788c9e2db25e4f39254203e520
#
_entry.id   3824bd788c9e2db25e4f39254203e520
#
_cell.length_a   1.000
_cell.length_b   1.000
_cell.length_c   1.000
_cell.angle_alpha   90.00
_cell.angle_beta   90.00
_cell.angle_gamma   90.00
#
_symmetry.space_group_name_H-M   'P 1'
#
loop_
_entity.id
_entity.type
_entity.pdbx_description
1 polymer ?
#
loop_
_entity_poly.entity_id
_entity_poly.type
_entity_poly.pdbx_seq_one_letter_code
_entity_poly.pdbx_strand_id
1 'polypeptide(L)'
;MRYETERTGRRGHPDSTTDALARGLGVFSIALGLMEVAAPRALARFLGMEGSEALIRGYGLREIATGVGILASNDPTPWIWGRVAGDGLDIATLMTGYEGDNPKKDNVTLALAAVAGVTALDVYCGQALSRESPVPLPPMRDYSDRSGLPRSPQAMRGAARRDFEPPRDFRTPEALRPWTSARPGDGAGRDRSA
;
A
#
# COMPACT_ATOMS: atom_id res chain seq x y z
N MET A 1 -20.76 -2.88 24.44
CA MET A 1 -20.44 -1.82 23.48
C MET A 1 -19.40 -2.38 22.54
N ARG A 2 -19.83 -2.78 21.35
CA ARG A 2 -18.94 -3.25 20.27
C ARG A 2 -18.38 -2.01 19.59
N TYR A 3 -17.09 -1.78 19.72
CA TYR A 3 -16.39 -0.87 18.82
C TYR A 3 -16.06 -1.65 17.55
N GLU A 4 -16.99 -1.68 16.59
CA GLU A 4 -16.67 -1.93 15.21
C GLU A 4 -15.86 -0.72 14.70
N THR A 5 -14.55 -0.78 14.88
CA THR A 5 -13.66 0.02 14.07
C THR A 5 -13.57 -0.67 12.70
N GLU A 6 -14.52 -0.37 11.82
CA GLU A 6 -14.29 -0.44 10.39
C GLU A 6 -13.09 0.47 10.09
N ARG A 7 -11.89 -0.09 10.16
CA ARG A 7 -10.76 0.46 9.44
C ARG A 7 -10.95 0.13 7.97
N THR A 8 -11.84 0.84 7.31
CA THR A 8 -11.72 1.06 5.88
C THR A 8 -10.33 1.62 5.68
N GLY A 9 -9.43 0.79 5.15
CA GLY A 9 -8.12 1.19 4.69
C GLY A 9 -8.31 2.23 3.58
N ARG A 10 -8.40 3.49 4.00
CA ARG A 10 -8.46 4.62 3.09
C ARG A 10 -7.07 4.69 2.48
N ARG A 11 -6.94 4.25 1.23
CA ARG A 11 -5.81 4.61 0.40
C ARG A 11 -5.60 6.10 0.50
N GLY A 12 -4.36 6.50 0.53
CA GLY A 12 -3.98 7.89 0.44
C GLY A 12 -4.76 8.58 -0.68
N HIS A 13 -5.04 9.83 -0.51
CA HIS A 13 -5.85 10.74 -1.35
C HIS A 13 -6.13 10.19 -2.75
N PRO A 14 -7.41 10.10 -3.20
CA PRO A 14 -7.76 9.63 -4.55
C PRO A 14 -7.26 10.57 -5.68
N ASP A 15 -6.51 11.59 -5.34
CA ASP A 15 -5.97 12.61 -6.23
C ASP A 15 -4.44 12.65 -6.20
N SER A 16 -3.75 11.55 -5.84
CA SER A 16 -2.30 11.52 -5.92
C SER A 16 -1.86 11.58 -7.40
N THR A 17 -0.72 12.22 -7.66
CA THR A 17 -0.11 12.25 -9.01
C THR A 17 0.10 10.84 -9.54
N THR A 18 0.37 9.89 -8.67
CA THR A 18 0.55 8.46 -8.99
C THR A 18 -0.75 7.83 -9.49
N ASP A 19 -1.89 8.11 -8.84
CA ASP A 19 -3.20 7.62 -9.29
C ASP A 19 -3.60 8.22 -10.65
N ALA A 20 -3.32 9.52 -10.85
CA ALA A 20 -3.56 10.17 -12.14
C ALA A 20 -2.70 9.55 -13.25
N LEU A 21 -1.42 9.25 -12.97
CA LEU A 21 -0.53 8.56 -13.90
C LEU A 21 -1.04 7.14 -14.21
N ALA A 22 -1.41 6.36 -13.20
CA ALA A 22 -1.97 5.02 -13.40
C ALA A 22 -3.21 5.04 -14.30
N ARG A 23 -4.14 5.96 -14.05
CA ARG A 23 -5.34 6.13 -14.91
C ARG A 23 -4.97 6.54 -16.33
N GLY A 24 -4.02 7.46 -16.50
CA GLY A 24 -3.50 7.86 -17.80
C GLY A 24 -2.92 6.67 -18.57
N LEU A 25 -2.12 5.84 -17.92
CA LEU A 25 -1.58 4.60 -18.49
C LEU A 25 -2.69 3.60 -18.85
N GLY A 26 -3.73 3.48 -18.02
CA GLY A 26 -4.89 2.64 -18.31
C GLY A 26 -5.66 3.07 -19.56
N VAL A 27 -5.92 4.39 -19.71
CA VAL A 27 -6.56 4.94 -20.91
C VAL A 27 -5.67 4.74 -22.13
N PHE A 28 -4.38 5.01 -22.02
CA PHE A 28 -3.41 4.79 -23.09
C PHE A 28 -3.39 3.32 -23.53
N SER A 29 -3.40 2.36 -22.59
CA SER A 29 -3.44 0.93 -22.85
C SER A 29 -4.66 0.54 -23.69
N ILE A 30 -5.84 1.03 -23.32
CA ILE A 30 -7.07 0.77 -24.07
C ILE A 30 -6.97 1.34 -25.50
N ALA A 31 -6.48 2.57 -25.64
CA ALA A 31 -6.34 3.21 -26.94
C ALA A 31 -5.36 2.47 -27.85
N LEU A 32 -4.19 2.06 -27.31
CA LEU A 32 -3.20 1.26 -28.03
C LEU A 32 -3.79 -0.10 -28.44
N GLY A 33 -4.40 -0.81 -27.51
CA GLY A 33 -4.98 -2.12 -27.77
C GLY A 33 -6.11 -2.06 -28.80
N LEU A 34 -6.95 -1.02 -28.80
CA LEU A 34 -7.96 -0.82 -29.84
C LEU A 34 -7.31 -0.61 -31.21
N MET A 35 -6.21 0.13 -31.31
CA MET A 35 -5.48 0.32 -32.54
C MET A 35 -4.90 -1.00 -33.06
N GLU A 36 -4.32 -1.82 -32.19
CA GLU A 36 -3.74 -3.12 -32.52
C GLU A 36 -4.80 -4.13 -32.98
N VAL A 37 -5.98 -4.12 -32.36
CA VAL A 37 -7.09 -4.98 -32.74
C VAL A 37 -7.73 -4.52 -34.05
N ALA A 38 -7.89 -3.20 -34.25
CA ALA A 38 -8.56 -2.65 -35.42
C ALA A 38 -7.68 -2.65 -36.67
N ALA A 39 -6.37 -2.43 -36.53
CA ALA A 39 -5.45 -2.24 -37.66
C ALA A 39 -4.19 -3.13 -37.61
N PRO A 40 -4.28 -4.44 -37.27
CA PRO A 40 -3.11 -5.28 -37.08
C PRO A 40 -2.27 -5.42 -38.36
N ARG A 41 -2.92 -5.46 -39.53
CA ARG A 41 -2.21 -5.51 -40.81
C ARG A 41 -1.44 -4.24 -41.14
N ALA A 42 -1.95 -3.08 -40.73
CA ALA A 42 -1.25 -1.82 -40.93
C ALA A 42 0.02 -1.75 -40.04
N LEU A 43 -0.11 -2.18 -38.80
CA LEU A 43 1.02 -2.26 -37.86
C LEU A 43 2.05 -3.29 -38.31
N ALA A 44 1.64 -4.50 -38.72
CA ALA A 44 2.56 -5.51 -39.25
C ALA A 44 3.36 -4.98 -40.45
N ARG A 45 2.69 -4.33 -41.39
CA ARG A 45 3.35 -3.70 -42.56
C ARG A 45 4.28 -2.54 -42.17
N PHE A 46 3.88 -1.75 -41.18
CA PHE A 46 4.69 -0.65 -40.65
C PHE A 46 6.01 -1.17 -40.07
N LEU A 47 5.95 -2.29 -39.34
CA LEU A 47 7.11 -2.94 -38.71
C LEU A 47 7.89 -3.87 -39.67
N GLY A 48 7.35 -4.17 -40.87
CA GLY A 48 7.92 -5.17 -41.76
C GLY A 48 7.86 -6.58 -41.19
N MET A 49 6.80 -6.86 -40.42
CA MET A 49 6.56 -8.12 -39.75
C MET A 49 5.21 -8.75 -40.20
N GLU A 50 5.05 -8.77 -41.54
CA GLU A 50 3.85 -9.40 -42.15
C GLU A 50 3.76 -10.88 -41.74
N GLY A 51 2.54 -11.33 -41.41
CA GLY A 51 2.29 -12.65 -40.82
C GLY A 51 2.15 -12.67 -39.29
N SER A 52 2.49 -11.57 -38.62
CA SER A 52 2.35 -11.44 -37.16
C SER A 52 1.01 -10.79 -36.73
N GLU A 53 0.04 -10.65 -37.62
CA GLU A 53 -1.22 -9.93 -37.38
C GLU A 53 -2.04 -10.55 -36.23
N ALA A 54 -2.04 -11.89 -36.13
CA ALA A 54 -2.73 -12.59 -35.05
C ALA A 54 -2.09 -12.30 -33.67
N LEU A 55 -0.76 -12.21 -33.63
CA LEU A 55 0.00 -11.88 -32.43
C LEU A 55 -0.26 -10.44 -32.00
N ILE A 56 -0.18 -9.48 -32.94
CA ILE A 56 -0.50 -8.06 -32.69
C ILE A 56 -1.91 -7.92 -32.13
N ARG A 57 -2.89 -8.62 -32.73
CA ARG A 57 -4.26 -8.60 -32.22
C ARG A 57 -4.38 -9.20 -30.82
N GLY A 58 -3.63 -10.26 -30.51
CA GLY A 58 -3.56 -10.85 -29.17
C GLY A 58 -3.01 -9.87 -28.14
N TYR A 59 -1.97 -9.13 -28.51
CA TYR A 59 -1.41 -8.07 -27.66
C TYR A 59 -2.41 -6.94 -27.45
N GLY A 60 -3.12 -6.51 -28.48
CA GLY A 60 -4.18 -5.51 -28.35
C GLY A 60 -5.29 -5.92 -27.39
N LEU A 61 -5.73 -7.18 -27.41
CA LEU A 61 -6.69 -7.68 -26.43
C LEU A 61 -6.14 -7.67 -25.01
N ARG A 62 -4.87 -8.04 -24.83
CA ARG A 62 -4.18 -7.95 -23.52
C ARG A 62 -4.13 -6.50 -23.03
N GLU A 63 -3.76 -5.56 -23.89
CA GLU A 63 -3.71 -4.13 -23.56
C GLU A 63 -5.09 -3.59 -23.14
N ILE A 64 -6.15 -3.94 -23.84
CA ILE A 64 -7.50 -3.56 -23.45
C ILE A 64 -7.85 -4.14 -22.08
N ALA A 65 -7.57 -5.43 -21.85
CA ALA A 65 -7.87 -6.08 -20.58
C ALA A 65 -7.12 -5.45 -19.41
N THR A 66 -5.82 -5.18 -19.57
CA THR A 66 -5.00 -4.53 -18.53
C THR A 66 -5.43 -3.10 -18.29
N GLY A 67 -5.73 -2.33 -19.34
CA GLY A 67 -6.22 -0.95 -19.21
C GLY A 67 -7.57 -0.89 -18.47
N VAL A 68 -8.51 -1.77 -18.80
CA VAL A 68 -9.78 -1.90 -18.05
C VAL A 68 -9.52 -2.31 -16.61
N GLY A 69 -8.61 -3.26 -16.38
CA GLY A 69 -8.22 -3.68 -15.04
C GLY A 69 -7.69 -2.53 -14.19
N ILE A 70 -6.82 -1.66 -14.75
CA ILE A 70 -6.30 -0.46 -14.07
C ILE A 70 -7.44 0.49 -13.69
N LEU A 71 -8.36 0.77 -14.62
CA LEU A 71 -9.44 1.74 -14.41
C LEU A 71 -10.55 1.24 -13.48
N ALA A 72 -10.84 -0.07 -13.51
CA ALA A 72 -11.91 -0.68 -12.72
C ALA A 72 -11.44 -1.16 -11.32
N SER A 73 -10.14 -1.34 -11.11
CA SER A 73 -9.61 -1.87 -9.85
C SER A 73 -9.47 -0.79 -8.78
N ASN A 74 -9.78 -1.15 -7.54
CA ASN A 74 -9.40 -0.36 -6.37
C ASN A 74 -7.88 -0.41 -6.10
N ASP A 75 -7.18 -1.42 -6.63
CA ASP A 75 -5.73 -1.57 -6.59
C ASP A 75 -5.17 -1.77 -8.00
N PRO A 76 -4.67 -0.70 -8.64
CA PRO A 76 -4.10 -0.81 -9.96
C PRO A 76 -2.71 -1.45 -9.97
N THR A 77 -2.05 -1.59 -8.82
CA THR A 77 -0.66 -2.08 -8.71
C THR A 77 -0.40 -3.38 -9.46
N PRO A 78 -1.21 -4.47 -9.29
CA PRO A 78 -0.97 -5.72 -10.01
C PRO A 78 -1.11 -5.56 -11.53
N TRP A 79 -2.03 -4.69 -11.97
CA TRP A 79 -2.28 -4.44 -13.39
C TRP A 79 -1.14 -3.66 -14.04
N ILE A 80 -0.57 -2.67 -13.33
CA ILE A 80 0.62 -1.94 -13.81
C ILE A 80 1.81 -2.89 -13.95
N TRP A 81 2.06 -3.78 -12.98
CA TRP A 81 3.10 -4.79 -13.10
C TRP A 81 2.81 -5.80 -14.23
N GLY A 82 1.54 -6.12 -14.46
CA GLY A 82 1.11 -6.91 -15.62
C GLY A 82 1.47 -6.26 -16.95
N ARG A 83 1.36 -4.92 -17.06
CA ARG A 83 1.81 -4.15 -18.22
C ARG A 83 3.31 -4.25 -18.41
N VAL A 84 4.10 -4.03 -17.35
CA VAL A 84 5.58 -4.16 -17.41
C VAL A 84 5.98 -5.53 -17.95
N ALA A 85 5.34 -6.60 -17.49
CA ALA A 85 5.58 -7.94 -18.04
C ALA A 85 5.17 -8.06 -19.50
N GLY A 86 4.04 -7.44 -19.87
CA GLY A 86 3.54 -7.37 -21.25
C GLY A 86 4.48 -6.63 -22.17
N ASP A 87 4.98 -5.46 -21.76
CA ASP A 87 5.96 -4.68 -22.52
C ASP A 87 7.24 -5.49 -22.78
N GLY A 88 7.64 -6.34 -21.82
CA GLY A 88 8.74 -7.28 -22.00
C GLY A 88 8.50 -8.27 -23.16
N LEU A 89 7.27 -8.75 -23.33
CA LEU A 89 6.88 -9.61 -24.45
C LEU A 89 6.86 -8.82 -25.77
N ASP A 90 6.39 -7.58 -25.74
CA ASP A 90 6.37 -6.70 -26.91
C ASP A 90 7.80 -6.40 -27.38
N ILE A 91 8.71 -6.08 -26.47
CA ILE A 91 10.13 -5.88 -26.76
C ILE A 91 10.73 -7.15 -27.36
N ALA A 92 10.51 -8.32 -26.76
CA ALA A 92 11.02 -9.58 -27.28
C ALA A 92 10.51 -9.86 -28.71
N THR A 93 9.24 -9.57 -28.97
CA THR A 93 8.64 -9.72 -30.31
C THR A 93 9.20 -8.73 -31.30
N LEU A 94 9.34 -7.45 -30.93
CA LEU A 94 9.94 -6.42 -31.78
C LEU A 94 11.38 -6.74 -32.14
N MET A 95 12.14 -7.36 -31.23
CA MET A 95 13.52 -7.78 -31.47
C MET A 95 13.60 -8.78 -32.64
N THR A 96 12.60 -9.62 -32.84
CA THR A 96 12.56 -10.52 -34.02
C THR A 96 12.46 -9.75 -35.33
N GLY A 97 11.96 -8.51 -35.29
CA GLY A 97 11.95 -7.61 -36.46
C GLY A 97 13.32 -7.18 -36.94
N TYR A 98 14.39 -7.43 -36.18
CA TYR A 98 15.78 -7.22 -36.68
C TYR A 98 16.35 -8.45 -37.40
N GLU A 99 15.71 -9.60 -37.27
CA GLU A 99 16.16 -10.82 -37.95
C GLU A 99 15.92 -10.71 -39.45
N GLY A 100 16.85 -11.26 -40.23
CA GLY A 100 16.81 -11.22 -41.70
C GLY A 100 16.98 -9.82 -42.33
N ASP A 101 16.49 -9.67 -43.55
CA ASP A 101 16.56 -8.43 -44.33
C ASP A 101 15.31 -7.56 -44.20
N ASN A 102 14.84 -7.31 -42.98
CA ASN A 102 13.70 -6.42 -42.80
C ASN A 102 14.05 -4.98 -43.25
N PRO A 103 13.37 -4.44 -44.28
CA PRO A 103 13.63 -3.08 -44.77
C PRO A 103 13.09 -1.99 -43.84
N LYS A 104 12.33 -2.38 -42.77
CA LYS A 104 11.67 -1.46 -41.82
C LYS A 104 12.34 -1.44 -40.45
N LYS A 105 13.63 -1.77 -40.36
CA LYS A 105 14.38 -1.78 -39.06
C LYS A 105 14.30 -0.45 -38.33
N ASP A 106 14.25 0.68 -39.04
CA ASP A 106 14.09 2.00 -38.42
C ASP A 106 12.75 2.14 -37.69
N ASN A 107 11.67 1.60 -38.29
CA ASN A 107 10.34 1.58 -37.65
C ASN A 107 10.32 0.66 -36.42
N VAL A 108 11.03 -0.48 -36.49
CA VAL A 108 11.20 -1.37 -35.34
C VAL A 108 11.96 -0.66 -34.21
N THR A 109 13.03 0.08 -34.56
CA THR A 109 13.79 0.88 -33.60
C THR A 109 12.90 1.93 -32.91
N LEU A 110 12.11 2.65 -33.71
CA LEU A 110 11.15 3.63 -33.18
C LEU A 110 10.13 2.99 -32.23
N ALA A 111 9.56 1.84 -32.63
CA ALA A 111 8.63 1.10 -31.79
C ALA A 111 9.29 0.63 -30.48
N LEU A 112 10.50 0.08 -30.54
CA LEU A 112 11.27 -0.31 -29.35
C LEU A 112 11.53 0.88 -28.42
N ALA A 113 11.92 2.03 -28.96
CA ALA A 113 12.12 3.24 -28.16
C ALA A 113 10.80 3.70 -27.48
N ALA A 114 9.69 3.63 -28.22
CA ALA A 114 8.38 3.98 -27.67
C ALA A 114 7.96 3.01 -26.55
N VAL A 115 8.06 1.70 -26.76
CA VAL A 115 7.74 0.70 -25.74
C VAL A 115 8.66 0.86 -24.53
N ALA A 116 9.97 1.01 -24.71
CA ALA A 116 10.91 1.23 -23.60
C ALA A 116 10.57 2.49 -22.78
N GLY A 117 10.15 3.58 -23.43
CA GLY A 117 9.70 4.80 -22.76
C GLY A 117 8.46 4.58 -21.93
N VAL A 118 7.47 3.87 -22.47
CA VAL A 118 6.24 3.52 -21.74
C VAL A 118 6.55 2.57 -20.58
N THR A 119 7.36 1.53 -20.81
CA THR A 119 7.81 0.59 -19.77
C THR A 119 8.48 1.32 -18.60
N ALA A 120 9.31 2.32 -18.87
CA ALA A 120 9.95 3.13 -17.83
C ALA A 120 8.91 3.88 -16.98
N LEU A 121 7.85 4.42 -17.60
CA LEU A 121 6.74 5.05 -16.89
C LEU A 121 5.93 4.04 -16.09
N ASP A 122 5.67 2.85 -16.62
CA ASP A 122 4.97 1.77 -15.94
C ASP A 122 5.74 1.28 -14.71
N VAL A 123 7.07 1.09 -14.84
CA VAL A 123 7.94 0.71 -13.71
C VAL A 123 7.95 1.80 -12.64
N TYR A 124 8.05 3.07 -13.03
CA TYR A 124 7.99 4.19 -12.08
C TYR A 124 6.66 4.20 -11.34
N CYS A 125 5.54 4.11 -12.06
CA CYS A 125 4.20 4.08 -11.51
C CYS A 125 4.00 2.87 -10.58
N GLY A 126 4.39 1.67 -11.02
CA GLY A 126 4.29 0.45 -10.24
C GLY A 126 5.08 0.50 -8.93
N GLN A 127 6.29 1.07 -8.96
CA GLN A 127 7.10 1.27 -7.75
C GLN A 127 6.47 2.29 -6.80
N ALA A 128 5.95 3.41 -7.32
CA ALA A 128 5.29 4.42 -6.52
C ALA A 128 4.04 3.85 -5.82
N LEU A 129 3.15 3.17 -6.57
CA LEU A 129 1.97 2.50 -6.04
C LEU A 129 2.32 1.42 -5.00
N SER A 130 3.38 0.64 -5.24
CA SER A 130 3.82 -0.41 -4.30
C SER A 130 4.31 0.16 -2.97
N ARG A 131 4.88 1.38 -2.96
CA ARG A 131 5.31 2.08 -1.74
C ARG A 131 4.12 2.68 -0.97
N GLU A 132 3.09 3.10 -1.68
CA GLU A 132 1.86 3.67 -1.09
C GLU A 132 0.92 2.59 -0.55
N SER A 133 1.07 1.33 -1.00
CA SER A 133 0.27 0.21 -0.53
C SER A 133 0.61 -0.11 0.94
N PRO A 134 -0.37 -0.07 1.87
CA PRO A 134 -0.11 -0.44 3.26
C PRO A 134 0.35 -1.90 3.32
N VAL A 135 1.50 -2.14 3.93
CA VAL A 135 1.89 -3.51 4.30
C VAL A 135 0.79 -4.02 5.23
N PRO A 136 0.11 -5.14 4.92
CA PRO A 136 -0.87 -5.72 5.84
C PRO A 136 -0.15 -6.02 7.16
N LEU A 137 -0.42 -5.22 8.19
CA LEU A 137 0.04 -5.56 9.52
C LEU A 137 -0.60 -6.89 9.89
N PRO A 138 0.18 -7.86 10.41
CA PRO A 138 -0.40 -9.10 10.91
C PRO A 138 -1.50 -8.74 11.91
N PRO A 139 -2.63 -9.48 11.92
CA PRO A 139 -3.72 -9.18 12.84
C PRO A 139 -3.15 -9.12 14.25
N MET A 140 -3.37 -7.99 14.93
CA MET A 140 -2.97 -7.86 16.33
C MET A 140 -3.67 -8.99 17.10
N ARG A 141 -2.88 -9.97 17.56
CA ARG A 141 -3.42 -11.04 18.40
C ARG A 141 -3.99 -10.41 19.65
N ASP A 142 -5.24 -10.68 19.91
CA ASP A 142 -5.86 -10.34 21.18
C ASP A 142 -5.24 -11.25 22.26
N TYR A 143 -4.54 -10.64 23.20
CA TYR A 143 -3.91 -11.31 24.33
C TYR A 143 -4.69 -11.08 25.63
N SER A 144 -5.91 -10.52 25.56
CA SER A 144 -6.73 -10.24 26.72
C SER A 144 -7.06 -11.50 27.53
N ASP A 145 -7.10 -12.67 26.86
CA ASP A 145 -7.40 -13.98 27.46
C ASP A 145 -6.15 -14.78 27.84
N ARG A 146 -4.96 -14.19 27.81
CA ARG A 146 -3.76 -14.90 28.23
C ARG A 146 -3.89 -15.35 29.70
N SER A 147 -3.75 -16.66 29.90
CA SER A 147 -3.82 -17.37 31.18
C SER A 147 -2.60 -17.12 32.08
N GLY A 148 -2.14 -15.91 32.20
CA GLY A 148 -1.06 -15.54 33.13
C GLY A 148 -1.53 -14.58 34.21
N LEU A 149 -2.69 -14.00 34.01
CA LEU A 149 -3.31 -13.09 34.97
C LEU A 149 -4.62 -13.71 35.45
N PRO A 150 -4.86 -13.79 36.76
CA PRO A 150 -6.08 -14.36 37.31
C PRO A 150 -7.35 -13.54 36.99
N ARG A 151 -7.17 -12.34 36.45
CA ARG A 151 -8.24 -11.43 36.02
C ARG A 151 -7.79 -10.66 34.78
N SER A 152 -8.72 -9.98 34.10
CA SER A 152 -8.40 -9.14 32.94
C SER A 152 -7.36 -8.08 33.30
N PRO A 153 -6.50 -7.65 32.34
CA PRO A 153 -5.49 -6.62 32.58
C PRO A 153 -6.06 -5.33 33.19
N GLN A 154 -7.28 -4.95 32.80
CA GLN A 154 -7.98 -3.78 33.33
C GLN A 154 -8.35 -3.95 34.81
N ALA A 155 -8.81 -5.15 35.19
CA ALA A 155 -9.15 -5.46 36.58
C ALA A 155 -7.92 -5.61 37.47
N MET A 156 -6.76 -5.98 36.89
CA MET A 156 -5.50 -6.12 37.61
C MET A 156 -4.69 -4.81 37.68
N ARG A 157 -5.11 -3.78 36.95
CA ARG A 157 -4.42 -2.49 36.93
C ARG A 157 -4.45 -1.87 38.32
N GLY A 158 -3.28 -1.71 38.91
CA GLY A 158 -3.08 -1.16 40.24
C GLY A 158 -3.31 -2.18 41.40
N ALA A 159 -3.58 -3.45 41.10
CA ALA A 159 -3.74 -4.47 42.15
C ALA A 159 -2.50 -4.63 43.03
N ALA A 160 -1.33 -4.57 42.43
CA ALA A 160 -0.05 -4.62 43.19
C ALA A 160 0.19 -3.45 44.13
N ARG A 161 -0.59 -2.36 44.01
CA ARG A 161 -0.47 -1.18 44.88
C ARG A 161 -1.36 -1.30 46.13
N ARG A 162 -2.30 -2.23 46.16
CA ARG A 162 -3.26 -2.37 47.27
C ARG A 162 -2.58 -2.89 48.54
N ASP A 163 -1.63 -3.80 48.36
CA ASP A 163 -0.94 -4.49 49.46
C ASP A 163 0.55 -4.04 49.55
N PHE A 164 0.97 -3.08 48.73
CA PHE A 164 2.34 -2.58 48.73
C PHE A 164 2.48 -1.47 49.75
N GLU A 165 3.16 -1.77 50.86
CA GLU A 165 3.57 -0.79 51.81
C GLU A 165 5.06 -0.39 51.51
N PRO A 166 5.30 0.85 51.04
CA PRO A 166 6.66 1.26 50.71
C PRO A 166 7.52 1.24 51.98
N PRO A 167 8.74 0.66 51.93
CA PRO A 167 9.70 0.70 53.01
C PRO A 167 9.92 2.15 53.52
N ARG A 168 10.29 2.31 54.80
CA ARG A 168 10.40 3.65 55.41
C ARG A 168 11.40 4.54 54.72
N ASP A 169 12.46 3.97 54.21
CA ASP A 169 13.54 4.65 53.46
C ASP A 169 13.08 5.16 52.08
N PHE A 170 11.99 4.58 51.49
CA PHE A 170 11.37 5.07 50.24
C PHE A 170 10.20 6.03 50.48
N ARG A 171 9.83 6.29 51.73
CA ARG A 171 8.81 7.28 52.03
C ARG A 171 9.39 8.69 51.98
N THR A 172 8.64 9.63 51.44
CA THR A 172 9.05 11.05 51.48
C THR A 172 9.34 11.48 52.92
N PRO A 173 10.58 11.93 53.24
CA PRO A 173 10.89 12.45 54.57
C PRO A 173 9.86 13.51 54.99
N GLU A 174 9.55 13.56 56.27
CA GLU A 174 8.56 14.47 56.80
C GLU A 174 8.83 15.95 56.49
N ALA A 175 10.10 16.32 56.46
CA ALA A 175 10.57 17.64 56.08
C ALA A 175 10.27 18.04 54.60
N LEU A 176 10.01 17.05 53.72
CA LEU A 176 9.71 17.26 52.29
C LEU A 176 8.22 17.05 51.97
N ARG A 177 7.38 16.77 52.97
CA ARG A 177 5.94 16.68 52.76
C ARG A 177 5.35 18.07 52.59
N PRO A 178 4.36 18.25 51.73
CA PRO A 178 3.62 19.50 51.66
C PRO A 178 3.10 19.88 53.04
N TRP A 179 3.30 21.13 53.46
CA TRP A 179 2.77 21.60 54.71
C TRP A 179 1.26 21.57 54.71
N THR A 180 0.63 20.80 55.63
CA THR A 180 -0.79 20.81 55.88
C THR A 180 -1.00 21.51 57.19
N SER A 181 -1.94 22.47 57.22
CA SER A 181 -2.27 23.27 58.41
C SER A 181 -2.86 22.47 59.58
N ALA A 182 -3.15 21.17 59.39
CA ALA A 182 -3.62 20.28 60.39
C ALA A 182 -2.44 19.47 60.97
N ARG A 183 -1.92 19.83 62.13
CA ARG A 183 -1.07 18.94 62.90
C ARG A 183 -1.91 17.77 63.41
N PRO A 184 -1.49 16.50 63.20
CA PRO A 184 -2.07 15.39 63.89
C PRO A 184 -1.67 15.50 65.36
N GLY A 185 -2.52 16.04 66.21
CA GLY A 185 -2.22 16.17 67.63
C GLY A 185 -3.03 17.20 68.43
N ASP A 186 -3.66 18.15 67.77
CA ASP A 186 -4.39 19.22 68.48
C ASP A 186 -5.85 18.85 68.89
N GLY A 187 -6.22 17.56 68.72
CA GLY A 187 -7.53 17.06 69.08
C GLY A 187 -7.64 16.26 70.36
N ALA A 188 -6.57 16.05 71.11
CA ALA A 188 -6.63 15.26 72.33
C ALA A 188 -6.30 16.14 73.56
N GLY A 189 -7.28 16.76 74.09
CA GLY A 189 -7.12 17.33 75.43
C GLY A 189 -7.88 18.60 75.72
N ARG A 190 -9.18 18.49 75.94
CA ARG A 190 -9.91 19.32 76.89
C ARG A 190 -11.31 18.75 77.08
N ASP A 191 -11.33 17.64 77.75
CA ASP A 191 -12.52 17.34 78.59
C ASP A 191 -12.02 17.56 80.00
N ARG A 192 -12.41 18.66 80.59
CA ARG A 192 -12.36 18.91 82.03
C ARG A 192 -13.73 19.40 82.41
N SER A 193 -14.47 18.48 82.95
CA SER A 193 -15.43 18.58 84.04
C SER A 193 -15.53 19.95 84.77
N ALA A 194 -16.69 20.49 84.83
CA ALA A 194 -17.38 20.90 86.05
C ALA A 194 -18.88 21.09 85.76
#